data_0a6b0911fe84a1a9946e17effd718fcf
#
_entry.id   0a6b0911fe84a1a9946e17effd718fcf
#
_cell.length_a   1.000
_cell.length_b   1.000
_cell.length_c   1.000
_cell.angle_alpha   90.00
_cell.angle_beta   90.00
_cell.angle_gamma   90.00
#
_symmetry.space_group_name_H-M   'P 1'
#
loop_
_entity.id
_entity.type
_entity.pdbx_description
1 polymer ?
#
loop_
_entity_poly.entity_id
_entity_poly.type
_entity_poly.pdbx_seq_one_letter_code
_entity_poly.pdbx_strand_id
1 'polypeptide(L)'
;MIKSMTGYGSAKGMAGDLEITVEVKSVNNRYLDASVRMPRSFLFAEDAVKSAISRHISRGKVDMFISVDSSAANNMTVKVNEGLLKGYLHAIGHISDEYGLTNDLTAVSISRFPDILSVEKEDLDADAISAGIVAVAEEALSDFDAMRLREGEKLAADVLLKLETIDSLVGIVEKESPGTVEVYRNRLYEKMAEILGTAGIDENRILAEAAIFADRVAVDEETVRLRSHMSQLRSMLKGASPIGRKIDFLIQEFNREANTIGSKCQNSDIAHVVVDLKSEIEKIREQIQNIE
;
A
#
# COMPACT_ATOMS: atom_id res chain seq x y z
N MET A 1 -4.99 -9.35 -11.50
CA MET A 1 -3.56 -9.00 -11.35
C MET A 1 -3.35 -8.48 -9.93
N ILE A 2 -2.24 -8.83 -9.34
CA ILE A 2 -1.86 -8.42 -7.98
C ILE A 2 -1.37 -6.97 -8.02
N LYS A 3 -1.83 -6.16 -7.06
CA LYS A 3 -1.38 -4.78 -6.87
C LYS A 3 -0.60 -4.65 -5.55
N SER A 4 0.41 -3.79 -5.51
CA SER A 4 1.01 -3.35 -4.25
C SER A 4 0.07 -2.41 -3.50
N MET A 5 0.11 -2.44 -2.16
CA MET A 5 -0.58 -1.45 -1.33
C MET A 5 0.15 -0.11 -1.27
N THR A 6 1.43 -0.09 -1.60
CA THR A 6 2.23 1.13 -1.71
C THR A 6 2.28 1.58 -3.16
N GLY A 7 2.25 2.88 -3.37
CA GLY A 7 2.33 3.46 -4.70
C GLY A 7 2.51 4.97 -4.64
N TYR A 8 2.91 5.51 -5.77
CA TYR A 8 3.00 6.94 -6.05
C TYR A 8 2.49 7.19 -7.47
N GLY A 9 1.78 8.28 -7.66
CA GLY A 9 1.36 8.75 -8.96
C GLY A 9 1.31 10.27 -8.97
N SER A 10 1.53 10.85 -10.12
CA SER A 10 1.45 12.30 -10.28
C SER A 10 0.94 12.67 -11.67
N ALA A 11 0.19 13.77 -11.72
CA ALA A 11 -0.26 14.34 -12.98
C ALA A 11 -0.25 15.87 -12.90
N LYS A 12 -0.13 16.50 -14.06
CA LYS A 12 -0.28 17.93 -14.25
C LYS A 12 -1.26 18.21 -15.37
N GLY A 13 -2.12 19.19 -15.18
CA GLY A 13 -3.13 19.55 -16.16
C GLY A 13 -3.63 20.96 -15.94
N MET A 14 -4.56 21.38 -16.79
CA MET A 14 -5.16 22.71 -16.75
C MET A 14 -6.66 22.60 -16.43
N ALA A 15 -7.15 23.50 -15.58
CA ALA A 15 -8.58 23.74 -15.41
C ALA A 15 -8.85 25.23 -15.68
N GLY A 16 -9.32 25.54 -16.89
CA GLY A 16 -9.30 26.90 -17.37
C GLY A 16 -7.87 27.44 -17.46
N ASP A 17 -7.62 28.58 -16.82
CA ASP A 17 -6.29 29.22 -16.78
C ASP A 17 -5.44 28.79 -15.55
N LEU A 18 -5.91 27.81 -14.78
CA LEU A 18 -5.24 27.32 -13.59
C LEU A 18 -4.40 26.09 -13.91
N GLU A 19 -3.10 26.12 -13.60
CA GLU A 19 -2.26 24.93 -13.63
C GLU A 19 -2.45 24.11 -12.35
N ILE A 20 -2.85 22.85 -12.50
CA ILE A 20 -3.11 21.91 -11.40
C ILE A 20 -2.03 20.85 -11.41
N THR A 21 -1.41 20.61 -10.26
CA THR A 21 -0.53 19.47 -10.04
C THR A 21 -1.12 18.62 -8.94
N VAL A 22 -1.29 17.32 -9.21
CA VAL A 22 -1.78 16.32 -8.26
C VAL A 22 -0.70 15.30 -8.02
N GLU A 23 -0.44 15.01 -6.75
CA GLU A 23 0.42 13.92 -6.30
C GLU A 23 -0.37 13.02 -5.36
N VAL A 24 -0.32 11.72 -5.59
CA VAL A 24 -0.97 10.71 -4.74
C VAL A 24 0.05 9.68 -4.28
N LYS A 25 0.01 9.35 -3.00
CA LYS A 25 0.81 8.28 -2.40
C LYS A 25 -0.02 7.46 -1.45
N SER A 26 0.30 6.16 -1.35
CA SER A 26 -0.33 5.29 -0.37
C SER A 26 0.66 4.49 0.43
N VAL A 27 0.23 4.12 1.63
CA VAL A 27 0.91 3.17 2.51
C VAL A 27 -0.10 2.13 3.00
N ASN A 28 0.42 0.96 3.40
CA ASN A 28 -0.42 -0.12 3.91
C ASN A 28 -1.25 0.36 5.11
N ASN A 29 -2.56 0.16 5.04
CA ASN A 29 -3.49 0.33 6.15
C ASN A 29 -4.66 -0.65 6.01
N ARG A 30 -5.24 -1.03 7.15
CA ARG A 30 -6.35 -2.00 7.20
C ARG A 30 -7.63 -1.50 6.52
N TYR A 31 -7.92 -0.21 6.62
CA TYR A 31 -9.09 0.47 6.06
C TYR A 31 -8.64 1.55 5.10
N LEU A 32 -9.54 1.97 4.20
CA LEU A 32 -9.30 3.15 3.39
C LEU A 32 -9.35 4.40 4.29
N ASP A 33 -8.25 5.13 4.33
CA ASP A 33 -8.11 6.42 5.01
C ASP A 33 -7.57 7.42 3.97
N ALA A 34 -8.47 8.19 3.35
CA ALA A 34 -8.13 9.13 2.29
C ALA A 34 -8.03 10.56 2.84
N SER A 35 -6.85 11.11 2.81
CA SER A 35 -6.56 12.51 3.16
C SER A 35 -6.27 13.31 1.88
N VAL A 36 -7.06 14.33 1.62
CA VAL A 36 -6.85 15.24 0.50
C VAL A 36 -6.40 16.60 1.06
N ARG A 37 -5.28 17.09 0.56
CA ARG A 37 -4.74 18.42 0.91
C ARG A 37 -4.74 19.31 -0.32
N MET A 38 -5.48 20.41 -0.23
CA MET A 38 -5.60 21.40 -1.31
C MET A 38 -5.71 22.81 -0.75
N PRO A 39 -5.48 23.86 -1.55
CA PRO A 39 -5.68 25.24 -1.11
C PRO A 39 -7.14 25.49 -0.73
N ARG A 40 -7.36 26.29 0.31
CA ARG A 40 -8.72 26.56 0.88
C ARG A 40 -9.73 27.05 -0.14
N SER A 41 -9.28 27.78 -1.16
CA SER A 41 -10.15 28.30 -2.23
C SER A 41 -10.80 27.21 -3.09
N PHE A 42 -10.33 25.96 -3.04
CA PHE A 42 -10.77 24.86 -3.89
C PHE A 42 -11.40 23.70 -3.09
N LEU A 43 -11.65 23.88 -1.78
CA LEU A 43 -12.25 22.85 -0.93
C LEU A 43 -13.60 22.33 -1.42
N PHE A 44 -14.30 23.08 -2.25
CA PHE A 44 -15.54 22.63 -2.89
C PHE A 44 -15.38 21.38 -3.76
N ALA A 45 -14.14 21.08 -4.24
CA ALA A 45 -13.84 19.90 -5.04
C ALA A 45 -13.44 18.66 -4.17
N GLU A 46 -13.26 18.81 -2.85
CA GLU A 46 -12.71 17.75 -1.97
C GLU A 46 -13.51 16.46 -2.03
N ASP A 47 -14.84 16.55 -1.94
CA ASP A 47 -15.72 15.36 -1.90
C ASP A 47 -15.71 14.63 -3.25
N ALA A 48 -15.64 15.35 -4.36
CA ALA A 48 -15.53 14.77 -5.70
C ALA A 48 -14.18 14.03 -5.88
N VAL A 49 -13.09 14.59 -5.38
CA VAL A 49 -11.76 13.97 -5.37
C VAL A 49 -11.75 12.72 -4.47
N LYS A 50 -12.31 12.78 -3.26
CA LYS A 50 -12.43 11.60 -2.38
C LYS A 50 -13.24 10.48 -3.02
N SER A 51 -14.28 10.83 -3.76
CA SER A 51 -15.08 9.87 -4.52
C SER A 51 -14.25 9.22 -5.65
N ALA A 52 -13.37 9.97 -6.32
CA ALA A 52 -12.43 9.44 -7.30
C ALA A 52 -11.46 8.45 -6.66
N ILE A 53 -10.85 8.80 -5.53
CA ILE A 53 -9.94 7.90 -4.78
C ILE A 53 -10.64 6.59 -4.43
N SER A 54 -11.88 6.65 -3.95
CA SER A 54 -12.64 5.46 -3.53
C SER A 54 -12.99 4.49 -4.67
N ARG A 55 -13.00 4.97 -5.93
CA ARG A 55 -13.18 4.11 -7.11
C ARG A 55 -11.93 3.29 -7.45
N HIS A 56 -10.75 3.80 -7.15
CA HIS A 56 -9.46 3.18 -7.47
C HIS A 56 -8.90 2.33 -6.33
N ILE A 57 -9.18 2.69 -5.07
CA ILE A 57 -8.51 2.14 -3.91
C ILE A 57 -9.56 1.67 -2.90
N SER A 58 -9.49 0.38 -2.52
CA SER A 58 -10.42 -0.23 -1.57
C SER A 58 -9.92 -0.18 -0.13
N ARG A 59 -8.60 -0.12 0.09
CA ARG A 59 -7.96 -0.05 1.40
C ARG A 59 -6.59 0.61 1.31
N GLY A 60 -6.07 1.08 2.44
CA GLY A 60 -4.79 1.78 2.52
C GLY A 60 -4.96 3.19 3.05
N LYS A 61 -3.89 3.78 3.55
CA LYS A 61 -3.85 5.21 3.83
C LYS A 61 -3.34 5.93 2.60
N VAL A 62 -4.18 6.82 2.06
CA VAL A 62 -3.93 7.57 0.83
C VAL A 62 -3.79 9.04 1.18
N ASP A 63 -2.66 9.62 0.88
CA ASP A 63 -2.44 11.06 0.95
C ASP A 63 -2.40 11.62 -0.48
N MET A 64 -3.32 12.51 -0.82
CA MET A 64 -3.35 13.22 -2.08
C MET A 64 -3.08 14.71 -1.85
N PHE A 65 -2.10 15.25 -2.58
CA PHE A 65 -1.73 16.65 -2.55
C PHE A 65 -2.11 17.30 -3.86
N ILE A 66 -2.88 18.37 -3.78
CA ILE A 66 -3.31 19.14 -4.94
C ILE A 66 -2.76 20.56 -4.77
N SER A 67 -1.91 20.97 -5.68
CA SER A 67 -1.45 22.35 -5.80
C SER A 67 -2.07 23.00 -7.03
N VAL A 68 -2.48 24.23 -6.88
CA VAL A 68 -3.07 25.02 -7.95
C VAL A 68 -2.25 26.28 -8.07
N ASP A 69 -1.62 26.48 -9.23
CA ASP A 69 -0.91 27.69 -9.55
C ASP A 69 -1.82 28.62 -10.36
N SER A 70 -2.04 29.80 -9.80
CA SER A 70 -2.85 30.85 -10.41
C SER A 70 -1.99 31.96 -11.04
N SER A 71 -0.69 31.73 -11.26
CA SER A 71 0.20 32.73 -11.82
C SER A 71 -0.20 33.20 -13.24
N ALA A 72 -0.91 32.35 -13.97
CA ALA A 72 -1.48 32.69 -15.28
C ALA A 72 -2.85 33.42 -15.18
N ALA A 73 -3.56 33.25 -14.06
CA ALA A 73 -4.92 33.81 -13.87
C ALA A 73 -4.89 35.10 -13.05
N ASN A 74 -4.03 36.03 -13.40
CA ASN A 74 -4.07 37.40 -12.83
C ASN A 74 -5.22 38.25 -13.44
N ASN A 75 -6.40 37.64 -13.62
CA ASN A 75 -7.61 38.37 -14.01
C ASN A 75 -8.18 39.12 -12.80
N MET A 76 -7.45 40.15 -12.38
CA MET A 76 -8.01 41.17 -11.47
C MET A 76 -8.73 42.21 -12.30
N THR A 77 -10.06 42.28 -12.17
CA THR A 77 -10.86 43.37 -12.74
C THR A 77 -10.99 44.49 -11.72
N VAL A 78 -10.75 45.70 -12.17
CA VAL A 78 -11.01 46.91 -11.38
C VAL A 78 -12.42 47.33 -11.67
N LYS A 79 -13.31 47.25 -10.69
CA LYS A 79 -14.69 47.70 -10.77
C LYS A 79 -14.86 49.06 -10.14
N VAL A 80 -15.71 49.88 -10.77
CA VAL A 80 -16.13 51.17 -10.23
C VAL A 80 -17.42 51.00 -9.45
N ASN A 81 -17.44 51.47 -8.20
CA ASN A 81 -18.68 51.56 -7.43
C ASN A 81 -19.48 52.78 -7.92
N GLU A 82 -20.31 52.55 -8.94
CA GLU A 82 -21.09 53.63 -9.55
C GLU A 82 -22.06 54.31 -8.58
N GLY A 83 -22.63 53.58 -7.61
CA GLY A 83 -23.53 54.17 -6.61
C GLY A 83 -22.81 55.19 -5.73
N LEU A 84 -21.64 54.81 -5.23
CA LEU A 84 -20.81 55.68 -4.36
C LEU A 84 -20.22 56.82 -5.18
N LEU A 85 -19.78 56.57 -6.42
CA LEU A 85 -19.28 57.60 -7.34
C LEU A 85 -20.34 58.68 -7.56
N LYS A 86 -21.59 58.34 -7.87
CA LYS A 86 -22.69 59.28 -8.04
C LYS A 86 -22.97 60.08 -6.75
N GLY A 87 -22.88 59.44 -5.58
CA GLY A 87 -23.03 60.09 -4.28
C GLY A 87 -21.95 61.16 -4.04
N TYR A 88 -20.68 60.86 -4.31
CA TYR A 88 -19.59 61.79 -4.18
C TYR A 88 -19.71 62.98 -5.17
N LEU A 89 -20.05 62.70 -6.43
CA LEU A 89 -20.25 63.76 -7.43
C LEU A 89 -21.37 64.73 -7.03
N HIS A 90 -22.49 64.22 -6.53
CA HIS A 90 -23.60 65.05 -6.04
C HIS A 90 -23.22 65.88 -4.81
N ALA A 91 -22.54 65.26 -3.82
CA ALA A 91 -22.13 65.98 -2.61
C ALA A 91 -21.11 67.10 -2.90
N ILE A 92 -20.16 66.84 -3.79
CA ILE A 92 -19.15 67.83 -4.16
C ILE A 92 -19.76 68.95 -5.02
N GLY A 93 -20.71 68.61 -5.92
CA GLY A 93 -21.49 69.62 -6.66
C GLY A 93 -22.27 70.50 -5.69
N HIS A 94 -22.95 69.96 -4.70
CA HIS A 94 -23.67 70.75 -3.67
C HIS A 94 -22.73 71.68 -2.88
N ILE A 95 -21.53 71.17 -2.46
CA ILE A 95 -20.54 72.03 -1.78
C ILE A 95 -20.05 73.13 -2.67
N SER A 96 -19.81 72.84 -3.94
CA SER A 96 -19.38 73.87 -4.91
C SER A 96 -20.41 75.00 -5.04
N ASP A 97 -21.71 74.58 -5.24
CA ASP A 97 -22.79 75.55 -5.47
C ASP A 97 -23.17 76.32 -4.21
N GLU A 98 -23.23 75.68 -3.05
CA GLU A 98 -23.66 76.33 -1.80
C GLU A 98 -22.60 77.24 -1.20
N TYR A 99 -21.32 76.91 -1.35
CA TYR A 99 -20.23 77.63 -0.73
C TYR A 99 -19.37 78.44 -1.74
N GLY A 100 -19.71 78.45 -3.03
CA GLY A 100 -19.01 79.21 -4.09
C GLY A 100 -17.58 78.69 -4.32
N LEU A 101 -17.29 77.45 -4.08
CA LEU A 101 -15.96 76.85 -4.24
C LEU A 101 -15.80 76.32 -5.67
N THR A 102 -14.61 76.42 -6.22
CA THR A 102 -14.33 75.85 -7.53
C THR A 102 -14.27 74.33 -7.48
N ASN A 103 -15.06 73.69 -8.32
CA ASN A 103 -15.01 72.25 -8.48
C ASN A 103 -13.92 71.89 -9.47
N ASP A 104 -12.81 71.26 -8.98
CA ASP A 104 -11.64 70.88 -9.79
C ASP A 104 -11.53 69.32 -9.87
N LEU A 105 -12.66 68.63 -9.73
CA LEU A 105 -12.70 67.16 -9.79
C LEU A 105 -12.17 66.64 -11.13
N THR A 106 -11.19 65.74 -11.04
CA THR A 106 -10.68 64.96 -12.15
C THR A 106 -10.94 63.48 -11.94
N ALA A 107 -10.93 62.67 -12.99
CA ALA A 107 -11.04 61.20 -12.86
C ALA A 107 -9.99 60.61 -11.92
N VAL A 108 -8.76 61.19 -11.92
CA VAL A 108 -7.67 60.73 -11.04
C VAL A 108 -7.93 61.11 -9.57
N SER A 109 -8.48 62.34 -9.31
CA SER A 109 -8.79 62.73 -7.94
C SER A 109 -9.92 61.89 -7.35
N ILE A 110 -10.96 61.61 -8.12
CA ILE A 110 -12.11 60.81 -7.68
C ILE A 110 -11.78 59.33 -7.49
N SER A 111 -10.86 58.79 -8.31
CA SER A 111 -10.40 57.37 -8.14
C SER A 111 -9.64 57.12 -6.85
N ARG A 112 -9.19 58.18 -6.16
CA ARG A 112 -8.51 58.12 -4.86
C ARG A 112 -9.47 58.17 -3.67
N PHE A 113 -10.75 58.42 -3.90
CA PHE A 113 -11.71 58.42 -2.81
C PHE A 113 -11.95 56.98 -2.34
N PRO A 114 -12.16 56.78 -1.02
CA PRO A 114 -12.37 55.47 -0.45
C PRO A 114 -13.49 54.72 -1.18
N ASP A 115 -13.28 53.46 -1.42
CA ASP A 115 -14.27 52.49 -1.92
C ASP A 115 -14.87 52.81 -3.31
N ILE A 116 -14.32 53.78 -4.05
CA ILE A 116 -14.71 54.06 -5.46
C ILE A 116 -14.22 52.97 -6.40
N LEU A 117 -12.99 52.48 -6.21
CA LEU A 117 -12.41 51.40 -6.97
C LEU A 117 -12.27 50.17 -6.09
N SER A 118 -12.84 49.06 -6.51
CA SER A 118 -12.60 47.74 -5.93
C SER A 118 -11.83 46.88 -6.93
N VAL A 119 -10.85 46.13 -6.42
CA VAL A 119 -10.16 45.09 -7.19
C VAL A 119 -10.85 43.79 -6.85
N GLU A 120 -11.59 43.28 -7.80
CA GLU A 120 -12.29 41.99 -7.65
C GLU A 120 -11.58 40.92 -8.47
N LYS A 121 -11.48 39.72 -7.90
CA LYS A 121 -11.12 38.54 -8.68
C LYS A 121 -12.36 38.15 -9.49
N GLU A 122 -12.14 37.78 -10.73
CA GLU A 122 -13.19 37.20 -11.54
C GLU A 122 -13.77 35.97 -10.86
N ASP A 123 -15.09 35.83 -10.81
CA ASP A 123 -15.73 34.66 -10.21
C ASP A 123 -15.37 33.42 -11.03
N LEU A 124 -14.63 32.54 -10.41
CA LEU A 124 -14.25 31.28 -11.00
C LEU A 124 -15.48 30.36 -11.09
N ASP A 125 -15.70 29.76 -12.25
CA ASP A 125 -16.72 28.70 -12.40
C ASP A 125 -16.29 27.46 -11.57
N ALA A 126 -16.87 27.36 -10.36
CA ALA A 126 -16.54 26.32 -9.40
C ALA A 126 -16.78 24.90 -9.95
N ASP A 127 -17.81 24.73 -10.77
CA ASP A 127 -18.16 23.41 -11.34
C ASP A 127 -17.15 23.02 -12.43
N ALA A 128 -16.78 23.94 -13.31
CA ALA A 128 -15.78 23.69 -14.35
C ALA A 128 -14.40 23.42 -13.75
N ILE A 129 -14.01 24.19 -12.71
CA ILE A 129 -12.72 23.97 -12.01
C ILE A 129 -12.71 22.64 -11.23
N SER A 130 -13.81 22.31 -10.54
CA SER A 130 -13.95 21.04 -9.85
C SER A 130 -13.80 19.87 -10.82
N ALA A 131 -14.46 19.93 -11.98
CA ALA A 131 -14.31 18.92 -13.02
C ALA A 131 -12.86 18.82 -13.54
N GLY A 132 -12.17 19.93 -13.72
CA GLY A 132 -10.75 19.97 -14.10
C GLY A 132 -9.84 19.34 -13.05
N ILE A 133 -10.03 19.69 -11.76
CA ILE A 133 -9.28 19.08 -10.64
C ILE A 133 -9.48 17.57 -10.61
N VAL A 134 -10.73 17.11 -10.75
CA VAL A 134 -11.05 15.67 -10.77
C VAL A 134 -10.41 14.98 -11.97
N ALA A 135 -10.41 15.59 -13.16
CA ALA A 135 -9.76 15.02 -14.33
C ALA A 135 -8.25 14.79 -14.11
N VAL A 136 -7.54 15.78 -13.57
CA VAL A 136 -6.12 15.64 -13.26
C VAL A 136 -5.89 14.64 -12.13
N ALA A 137 -6.80 14.57 -11.14
CA ALA A 137 -6.73 13.57 -10.08
C ALA A 137 -6.90 12.14 -10.62
N GLU A 138 -7.81 11.92 -11.58
CA GLU A 138 -7.99 10.62 -12.26
C GLU A 138 -6.74 10.21 -13.06
N GLU A 139 -6.06 11.14 -13.71
CA GLU A 139 -4.78 10.87 -14.38
C GLU A 139 -3.69 10.46 -13.37
N ALA A 140 -3.56 11.17 -12.25
CA ALA A 140 -2.63 10.81 -11.19
C ALA A 140 -2.96 9.44 -10.58
N LEU A 141 -4.24 9.11 -10.38
CA LEU A 141 -4.69 7.81 -9.90
C LEU A 141 -4.42 6.70 -10.92
N SER A 142 -4.50 6.98 -12.21
CA SER A 142 -4.15 6.03 -13.27
C SER A 142 -2.64 5.70 -13.27
N ASP A 143 -1.78 6.72 -13.14
CA ASP A 143 -0.33 6.52 -13.00
C ASP A 143 0.02 5.76 -11.72
N PHE A 144 -0.63 6.12 -10.62
CA PHE A 144 -0.55 5.43 -9.34
C PHE A 144 -0.92 3.94 -9.45
N ASP A 145 -2.03 3.60 -10.12
CA ASP A 145 -2.45 2.22 -10.34
C ASP A 145 -1.48 1.44 -11.24
N ALA A 146 -0.92 2.09 -12.26
CA ALA A 146 0.11 1.50 -13.11
C ALA A 146 1.40 1.19 -12.33
N MET A 147 1.80 2.07 -11.40
CA MET A 147 2.93 1.82 -10.52
C MET A 147 2.66 0.63 -9.57
N ARG A 148 1.49 0.59 -8.94
CA ARG A 148 1.08 -0.50 -8.04
C ARG A 148 1.06 -1.85 -8.73
N LEU A 149 0.62 -1.91 -9.98
CA LEU A 149 0.64 -3.13 -10.79
C LEU A 149 2.08 -3.61 -11.03
N ARG A 150 2.97 -2.72 -11.48
CA ARG A 150 4.37 -3.07 -11.70
C ARG A 150 5.08 -3.54 -10.44
N GLU A 151 4.79 -2.92 -9.31
CA GLU A 151 5.35 -3.30 -8.01
C GLU A 151 4.75 -4.62 -7.52
N GLY A 152 3.44 -4.83 -7.68
CA GLY A 152 2.77 -6.09 -7.36
C GLY A 152 3.31 -7.28 -8.14
N GLU A 153 3.63 -7.10 -9.42
CA GLU A 153 4.28 -8.13 -10.24
C GLU A 153 5.68 -8.49 -9.71
N LYS A 154 6.47 -7.50 -9.29
CA LYS A 154 7.80 -7.74 -8.69
C LYS A 154 7.70 -8.48 -7.36
N LEU A 155 6.74 -8.08 -6.50
CA LEU A 155 6.48 -8.76 -5.23
C LEU A 155 6.06 -10.22 -5.46
N ALA A 156 5.16 -10.47 -6.42
CA ALA A 156 4.74 -11.82 -6.77
C ALA A 156 5.91 -12.68 -7.28
N ALA A 157 6.79 -12.12 -8.12
CA ALA A 157 7.97 -12.81 -8.62
C ALA A 157 8.95 -13.15 -7.48
N ASP A 158 9.18 -12.24 -6.54
CA ASP A 158 10.03 -12.48 -5.37
C ASP A 158 9.45 -13.59 -4.47
N VAL A 159 8.15 -13.58 -4.23
CA VAL A 159 7.47 -14.65 -3.48
C VAL A 159 7.61 -16.01 -4.16
N LEU A 160 7.47 -16.06 -5.50
CA LEU A 160 7.66 -17.31 -6.26
C LEU A 160 9.08 -17.85 -6.13
N LEU A 161 10.10 -17.00 -6.17
CA LEU A 161 11.49 -17.40 -5.97
C LEU A 161 11.73 -17.97 -4.56
N LYS A 162 11.14 -17.35 -3.54
CA LYS A 162 11.22 -17.85 -2.17
C LYS A 162 10.51 -19.21 -2.00
N LEU A 163 9.39 -19.42 -2.71
CA LEU A 163 8.73 -20.72 -2.75
C LEU A 163 9.61 -21.82 -3.38
N GLU A 164 10.45 -21.49 -4.34
CA GLU A 164 11.41 -22.47 -4.89
C GLU A 164 12.50 -22.80 -3.87
N THR A 165 12.95 -21.83 -3.09
CA THR A 165 13.89 -22.04 -2.00
C THR A 165 13.28 -22.95 -0.92
N ILE A 166 12.03 -22.69 -0.51
CA ILE A 166 11.30 -23.53 0.44
C ILE A 166 11.16 -24.95 -0.11
N ASP A 167 10.81 -25.12 -1.38
CA ASP A 167 10.67 -26.43 -2.01
C ASP A 167 11.98 -27.23 -1.97
N SER A 168 13.09 -26.57 -2.18
CA SER A 168 14.42 -27.16 -2.08
C SER A 168 14.75 -27.61 -0.65
N LEU A 169 14.42 -26.77 0.36
CA LEU A 169 14.63 -27.08 1.77
C LEU A 169 13.75 -28.27 2.22
N VAL A 170 12.49 -28.32 1.76
CA VAL A 170 11.60 -29.48 2.01
C VAL A 170 12.20 -30.75 1.41
N GLY A 171 12.76 -30.68 0.20
CA GLY A 171 13.43 -31.81 -0.43
C GLY A 171 14.64 -32.32 0.37
N ILE A 172 15.39 -31.45 1.05
CA ILE A 172 16.47 -31.86 1.97
C ILE A 172 15.88 -32.59 3.17
N VAL A 173 14.81 -32.07 3.79
CA VAL A 173 14.14 -32.73 4.93
C VAL A 173 13.66 -34.14 4.55
N GLU A 174 13.00 -34.29 3.38
CA GLU A 174 12.52 -35.58 2.88
C GLU A 174 13.66 -36.60 2.66
N LYS A 175 14.80 -36.12 2.18
CA LYS A 175 15.96 -36.96 1.91
C LYS A 175 16.68 -37.40 3.18
N GLU A 176 16.83 -36.51 4.15
CA GLU A 176 17.63 -36.76 5.35
C GLU A 176 16.83 -37.41 6.48
N SER A 177 15.48 -37.30 6.48
CA SER A 177 14.60 -37.84 7.51
C SER A 177 14.73 -39.36 7.68
N PRO A 178 14.77 -40.21 6.62
CA PRO A 178 14.92 -41.68 6.78
C PRO A 178 16.22 -42.06 7.47
N GLY A 179 17.32 -41.33 7.22
CA GLY A 179 18.61 -41.60 7.86
C GLY A 179 18.60 -41.45 9.37
N THR A 180 17.72 -40.63 9.93
CA THR A 180 17.58 -40.41 11.38
C THR A 180 17.16 -41.71 12.11
N VAL A 181 16.31 -42.53 11.52
CA VAL A 181 15.85 -43.81 12.08
C VAL A 181 17.00 -44.82 12.12
N GLU A 182 17.82 -44.84 11.08
CA GLU A 182 18.98 -45.75 11.03
C GLU A 182 20.04 -45.37 12.06
N VAL A 183 20.35 -44.09 12.20
CA VAL A 183 21.26 -43.58 13.25
C VAL A 183 20.74 -43.93 14.65
N TYR A 184 19.42 -43.76 14.90
CA TYR A 184 18.80 -44.10 16.18
C TYR A 184 18.90 -45.62 16.47
N ARG A 185 18.60 -46.45 15.47
CA ARG A 185 18.68 -47.92 15.59
C ARG A 185 20.10 -48.36 15.96
N ASN A 186 21.10 -47.84 15.27
CA ASN A 186 22.52 -48.17 15.53
C ASN A 186 22.95 -47.74 16.94
N ARG A 187 22.58 -46.53 17.34
CA ARG A 187 22.85 -46.00 18.71
C ARG A 187 22.16 -46.85 19.78
N LEU A 188 20.93 -47.31 19.53
CA LEU A 188 20.19 -48.20 20.44
C LEU A 188 20.91 -49.54 20.58
N TYR A 189 21.38 -50.12 19.46
CA TYR A 189 22.13 -51.35 19.43
C TYR A 189 23.42 -51.26 20.25
N GLU A 190 24.22 -50.21 20.04
CA GLU A 190 25.45 -49.95 20.76
C GLU A 190 25.21 -49.82 22.27
N LYS A 191 24.18 -49.09 22.66
CA LYS A 191 23.82 -48.88 24.06
C LYS A 191 23.32 -50.18 24.73
N MET A 192 22.57 -51.02 24.03
CA MET A 192 22.15 -52.33 24.50
C MET A 192 23.34 -53.28 24.65
N ALA A 193 24.31 -53.26 23.72
CA ALA A 193 25.52 -54.04 23.80
C ALA A 193 26.36 -53.67 25.03
N GLU A 194 26.48 -52.34 25.31
CA GLU A 194 27.19 -51.83 26.48
C GLU A 194 26.56 -52.31 27.81
N ILE A 195 25.20 -52.29 27.89
CA ILE A 195 24.49 -52.62 29.13
C ILE A 195 24.44 -54.13 29.35
N LEU A 196 24.22 -54.93 28.31
CA LEU A 196 23.99 -56.39 28.40
C LEU A 196 25.31 -57.20 28.43
N GLY A 197 26.43 -56.59 28.01
CA GLY A 197 27.72 -57.30 27.96
C GLY A 197 27.67 -58.56 27.12
N THR A 198 27.87 -59.72 27.77
CA THR A 198 27.85 -61.06 27.15
C THR A 198 26.42 -61.65 26.99
N ALA A 199 25.41 -61.01 27.54
CA ALA A 199 24.01 -61.42 27.33
C ALA A 199 23.57 -61.12 25.90
N GLY A 200 22.83 -62.03 25.27
CA GLY A 200 22.40 -61.84 23.88
C GLY A 200 21.42 -60.65 23.74
N ILE A 201 21.64 -59.88 22.68
CA ILE A 201 20.74 -58.77 22.33
C ILE A 201 19.50 -59.36 21.62
N ASP A 202 18.30 -58.98 22.07
CA ASP A 202 17.06 -59.30 21.37
C ASP A 202 16.84 -58.32 20.22
N GLU A 203 17.20 -58.74 19.00
CA GLU A 203 17.05 -57.92 17.77
C GLU A 203 15.61 -57.52 17.49
N ASN A 204 14.60 -58.34 17.82
CA ASN A 204 13.20 -58.03 17.62
C ASN A 204 12.77 -56.84 18.47
N ARG A 205 13.32 -56.71 19.67
CA ARG A 205 13.05 -55.61 20.56
C ARG A 205 13.65 -54.32 20.04
N ILE A 206 14.87 -54.34 19.47
CA ILE A 206 15.49 -53.18 18.80
C ILE A 206 14.67 -52.78 17.59
N LEU A 207 14.21 -53.70 16.77
CA LEU A 207 13.38 -53.40 15.61
C LEU A 207 12.03 -52.78 16.01
N ALA A 208 11.39 -53.32 17.07
CA ALA A 208 10.13 -52.75 17.59
C ALA A 208 10.31 -51.28 18.07
N GLU A 209 11.35 -51.00 18.83
CA GLU A 209 11.67 -49.63 19.31
C GLU A 209 12.03 -48.71 18.16
N ALA A 210 12.77 -49.17 17.15
CA ALA A 210 13.10 -48.39 15.96
C ALA A 210 11.84 -48.09 15.12
N ALA A 211 10.89 -49.00 15.05
CA ALA A 211 9.60 -48.77 14.37
C ALA A 211 8.74 -47.72 15.09
N ILE A 212 8.65 -47.78 16.42
CA ILE A 212 7.96 -46.78 17.24
C ILE A 212 8.64 -45.39 17.08
N PHE A 213 9.97 -45.37 17.04
CA PHE A 213 10.72 -44.15 16.81
C PHE A 213 10.48 -43.61 15.41
N ALA A 214 10.48 -44.44 14.38
CA ALA A 214 10.20 -44.07 13.01
C ALA A 214 8.84 -43.35 12.85
N ASP A 215 7.81 -43.91 13.46
CA ASP A 215 6.46 -43.28 13.47
C ASP A 215 6.47 -41.92 14.16
N ARG A 216 7.21 -41.75 15.25
CA ARG A 216 7.32 -40.49 16.00
C ARG A 216 8.03 -39.40 15.22
N VAL A 217 9.05 -39.75 14.43
CA VAL A 217 9.86 -38.79 13.66
C VAL A 217 9.43 -38.62 12.20
N ALA A 218 8.40 -39.36 11.78
CA ALA A 218 7.84 -39.26 10.43
C ALA A 218 7.35 -37.84 10.16
N VAL A 219 7.83 -37.26 9.05
CA VAL A 219 7.50 -35.88 8.61
C VAL A 219 6.83 -35.88 7.24
N ASP A 220 6.52 -37.00 6.68
CA ASP A 220 5.97 -37.15 5.32
C ASP A 220 4.65 -36.41 5.16
N GLU A 221 3.79 -36.44 6.17
CA GLU A 221 2.50 -35.74 6.14
C GLU A 221 2.70 -34.23 6.11
N GLU A 222 3.60 -33.69 6.91
CA GLU A 222 3.92 -32.27 7.00
C GLU A 222 4.56 -31.75 5.71
N THR A 223 5.46 -32.52 5.10
CA THR A 223 6.09 -32.12 3.84
C THR A 223 5.10 -32.12 2.69
N VAL A 224 4.22 -33.13 2.60
CA VAL A 224 3.13 -33.20 1.61
C VAL A 224 2.15 -32.02 1.79
N ARG A 225 1.75 -31.72 3.03
CA ARG A 225 0.88 -30.57 3.33
C ARG A 225 1.54 -29.27 2.95
N LEU A 226 2.81 -29.07 3.27
CA LEU A 226 3.56 -27.86 2.95
C LEU A 226 3.64 -27.67 1.43
N ARG A 227 3.93 -28.71 0.64
CA ARG A 227 3.89 -28.68 -0.83
C ARG A 227 2.50 -28.33 -1.37
N SER A 228 1.44 -28.88 -0.78
CA SER A 228 0.06 -28.55 -1.13
C SER A 228 -0.23 -27.05 -0.90
N HIS A 229 0.17 -26.52 0.25
CA HIS A 229 0.01 -25.10 0.58
C HIS A 229 0.82 -24.20 -0.35
N MET A 230 2.04 -24.60 -0.73
CA MET A 230 2.86 -23.87 -1.73
C MET A 230 2.16 -23.83 -3.10
N SER A 231 1.55 -24.93 -3.53
CA SER A 231 0.78 -24.98 -4.78
C SER A 231 -0.43 -24.04 -4.74
N GLN A 232 -1.14 -23.98 -3.60
CA GLN A 232 -2.24 -23.06 -3.38
C GLN A 232 -1.78 -21.61 -3.45
N LEU A 233 -0.64 -21.27 -2.81
CA LEU A 233 -0.09 -19.91 -2.87
C LEU A 233 0.30 -19.52 -4.31
N ARG A 234 0.96 -20.41 -5.05
CA ARG A 234 1.27 -20.19 -6.48
C ARG A 234 0.01 -19.92 -7.31
N SER A 235 -1.08 -20.63 -7.02
CA SER A 235 -2.36 -20.42 -7.70
C SER A 235 -3.00 -19.08 -7.34
N MET A 236 -2.97 -18.70 -6.04
CA MET A 236 -3.50 -17.43 -5.57
C MET A 236 -2.75 -16.23 -6.18
N LEU A 237 -1.42 -16.32 -6.31
CA LEU A 237 -0.60 -15.28 -6.93
C LEU A 237 -0.91 -15.06 -8.42
N LYS A 238 -1.52 -16.03 -9.10
CA LYS A 238 -1.99 -15.90 -10.50
C LYS A 238 -3.42 -15.35 -10.60
N GLY A 239 -4.15 -15.31 -9.50
CA GLY A 239 -5.54 -14.89 -9.43
C GLY A 239 -5.74 -13.38 -9.44
N ALA A 240 -7.01 -12.96 -9.29
CA ALA A 240 -7.38 -11.55 -9.13
C ALA A 240 -7.48 -11.18 -7.63
N SER A 241 -7.06 -9.97 -7.31
CA SER A 241 -7.22 -9.34 -5.99
C SER A 241 -8.70 -9.22 -5.55
N PRO A 242 -9.05 -9.19 -4.25
CA PRO A 242 -8.17 -9.13 -3.08
C PRO A 242 -7.89 -10.53 -2.49
N ILE A 243 -6.63 -10.86 -2.28
CA ILE A 243 -6.21 -12.19 -1.80
C ILE A 243 -5.52 -12.16 -0.42
N GLY A 244 -5.16 -10.98 0.09
CA GLY A 244 -4.31 -10.82 1.28
C GLY A 244 -4.72 -11.66 2.49
N ARG A 245 -6.02 -11.67 2.89
CA ARG A 245 -6.48 -12.47 4.05
C ARG A 245 -6.36 -13.97 3.86
N LYS A 246 -6.55 -14.45 2.63
CA LYS A 246 -6.43 -15.89 2.32
C LYS A 246 -4.98 -16.33 2.36
N ILE A 247 -4.10 -15.46 1.92
CA ILE A 247 -2.66 -15.71 1.94
C ILE A 247 -2.12 -15.67 3.37
N ASP A 248 -2.55 -14.71 4.21
CA ASP A 248 -2.18 -14.67 5.63
C ASP A 248 -2.50 -15.99 6.36
N PHE A 249 -3.70 -16.53 6.11
CA PHE A 249 -4.08 -17.84 6.65
C PHE A 249 -3.16 -18.96 6.15
N LEU A 250 -2.84 -18.95 4.85
CA LEU A 250 -1.99 -19.97 4.25
C LEU A 250 -0.56 -19.93 4.82
N ILE A 251 -0.03 -18.74 5.09
CA ILE A 251 1.28 -18.58 5.74
C ILE A 251 1.27 -19.10 7.18
N GLN A 252 0.15 -18.99 7.89
CA GLN A 252 0.02 -19.60 9.22
C GLN A 252 0.11 -21.12 9.13
N GLU A 253 -0.50 -21.73 8.11
CA GLU A 253 -0.38 -23.17 7.88
C GLU A 253 1.06 -23.57 7.51
N PHE A 254 1.78 -22.77 6.67
CA PHE A 254 3.22 -22.99 6.41
C PHE A 254 4.02 -23.05 7.71
N ASN A 255 3.82 -22.06 8.59
CA ASN A 255 4.50 -22.00 9.88
C ASN A 255 4.13 -23.18 10.79
N ARG A 256 2.89 -23.62 10.74
CA ARG A 256 2.42 -24.79 11.49
C ARG A 256 3.15 -26.06 11.06
N GLU A 257 3.19 -26.33 9.76
CA GLU A 257 3.88 -27.52 9.22
C GLU A 257 5.39 -27.47 9.50
N ALA A 258 6.03 -26.30 9.29
CA ALA A 258 7.43 -26.09 9.63
C ALA A 258 7.74 -26.32 11.13
N ASN A 259 6.84 -25.88 12.03
CA ASN A 259 6.96 -26.10 13.47
C ASN A 259 6.85 -27.60 13.81
N THR A 260 5.91 -28.31 13.17
CA THR A 260 5.73 -29.74 13.40
C THR A 260 6.93 -30.54 12.92
N ILE A 261 7.48 -30.23 11.72
CA ILE A 261 8.73 -30.82 11.24
C ILE A 261 9.85 -30.57 12.26
N GLY A 262 10.01 -29.32 12.74
CA GLY A 262 11.03 -28.97 13.74
C GLY A 262 10.89 -29.70 15.07
N SER A 263 9.65 -29.98 15.52
CA SER A 263 9.39 -30.72 16.77
C SER A 263 9.62 -32.21 16.65
N LYS A 264 9.43 -32.76 15.46
CA LYS A 264 9.65 -34.18 15.15
C LYS A 264 11.11 -34.51 14.81
N CYS A 265 11.87 -33.54 14.28
CA CYS A 265 13.26 -33.76 13.92
C CYS A 265 14.13 -34.00 15.15
N GLN A 266 14.91 -35.08 15.11
CA GLN A 266 15.93 -35.42 16.14
C GLN A 266 17.35 -35.41 15.52
N ASN A 267 17.54 -34.67 14.46
CA ASN A 267 18.77 -34.51 13.73
C ASN A 267 19.12 -33.00 13.68
N SER A 268 20.36 -32.67 14.06
CA SER A 268 20.85 -31.28 14.08
C SER A 268 20.81 -30.61 12.69
N ASP A 269 21.11 -31.39 11.64
CA ASP A 269 21.17 -30.86 10.26
C ASP A 269 19.76 -30.51 9.77
N ILE A 270 18.78 -31.37 10.05
CA ILE A 270 17.36 -31.06 9.77
C ILE A 270 16.89 -29.86 10.60
N ALA A 271 17.33 -29.74 11.86
CA ALA A 271 16.98 -28.58 12.70
C ALA A 271 17.47 -27.25 12.08
N HIS A 272 18.67 -27.22 11.52
CA HIS A 272 19.18 -26.03 10.78
C HIS A 272 18.33 -25.74 9.55
N VAL A 273 18.01 -26.76 8.75
CA VAL A 273 17.12 -26.61 7.57
C VAL A 273 15.75 -26.06 7.97
N VAL A 274 15.20 -26.46 9.10
CA VAL A 274 13.92 -25.94 9.61
C VAL A 274 14.02 -24.47 10.02
N VAL A 275 15.16 -24.03 10.56
CA VAL A 275 15.40 -22.59 10.85
C VAL A 275 15.40 -21.79 9.57
N ASP A 276 16.11 -22.26 8.53
CA ASP A 276 16.14 -21.60 7.22
C ASP A 276 14.75 -21.59 6.58
N LEU A 277 14.02 -22.69 6.65
CA LEU A 277 12.64 -22.81 6.18
C LEU A 277 11.73 -21.74 6.82
N LYS A 278 11.78 -21.59 8.15
CA LYS A 278 11.02 -20.57 8.87
C LYS A 278 11.43 -19.14 8.48
N SER A 279 12.72 -18.92 8.26
CA SER A 279 13.23 -17.62 7.80
C SER A 279 12.65 -17.26 6.43
N GLU A 280 12.63 -18.20 5.49
CA GLU A 280 12.03 -17.94 4.16
C GLU A 280 10.51 -17.74 4.23
N ILE A 281 9.79 -18.47 5.08
CA ILE A 281 8.36 -18.28 5.32
C ILE A 281 8.08 -16.87 5.86
N GLU A 282 8.89 -16.37 6.81
CA GLU A 282 8.72 -15.02 7.35
C GLU A 282 9.02 -13.95 6.31
N LYS A 283 10.02 -14.12 5.46
CA LYS A 283 10.29 -13.21 4.33
C LYS A 283 9.10 -13.15 3.36
N ILE A 284 8.47 -14.29 3.06
CA ILE A 284 7.25 -14.32 2.25
C ILE A 284 6.14 -13.56 2.96
N ARG A 285 5.95 -13.74 4.26
CA ARG A 285 4.93 -13.06 5.05
C ARG A 285 5.07 -11.54 4.99
N GLU A 286 6.29 -11.02 5.13
CA GLU A 286 6.57 -9.58 5.03
C GLU A 286 6.22 -9.02 3.64
N GLN A 287 6.54 -9.74 2.56
CA GLN A 287 6.21 -9.31 1.20
C GLN A 287 4.69 -9.30 0.96
N ILE A 288 3.99 -10.31 1.46
CA ILE A 288 2.54 -10.45 1.28
C ILE A 288 1.75 -9.36 2.00
N GLN A 289 2.25 -8.83 3.12
CA GLN A 289 1.63 -7.71 3.81
C GLN A 289 1.49 -6.45 2.94
N ASN A 290 2.27 -6.34 1.88
CA ASN A 290 2.23 -5.23 0.93
C ASN A 290 1.43 -5.57 -0.34
N ILE A 291 0.74 -6.71 -0.40
CA ILE A 291 -0.07 -7.16 -1.55
C ILE A 291 -1.55 -6.93 -1.26
N GLU A 292 -2.25 -6.37 -2.26
CA GLU A 292 -3.71 -6.22 -2.29
C GLU A 292 -4.35 -7.17 -3.29
#